data_3cbc9650c06a068ea25579072e71667e
#
_entry.id   3cbc9650c06a068ea25579072e71667e
#
_cell.length_a   1.000
_cell.length_b   1.000
_cell.length_c   1.000
_cell.angle_alpha   90.00
_cell.angle_beta   90.00
_cell.angle_gamma   90.00
#
_symmetry.space_group_name_H-M   'P 1'
#
loop_
_entity.id
_entity.type
_entity.pdbx_description
1 polymer ?
#
loop_
_entity_poly.entity_id
_entity_poly.type
_entity_poly.pdbx_seq_one_letter_code
_entity_poly.pdbx_strand_id
1 'polypeptide(L)'
;QNMLGNMERSNGKLRIKMVDEDAFTLGEDIATTPGKVVYQNDLIQLIQFAPTTKKVYRRPLLIMPPWINKYYILDLRSENSFIRWAVDQGHTVYVVSWVNPDETLAEMSFEDYMLQGPHCALASIEQATGEREINAIGYCLGSTILASTLTYMAEKYDDRIKSATYFVTMIDFTEAGELGVFIDEEQLISLEERMAKRGYLEGHEMATTFNMLRANDLTLVLCGQQLPIGQRTGSL
;
A
#
# COMPACT_ATOMS: atom_id res chain seq x y z
N GLN A 1 -7.50 -11.99 31.37
CA GLN A 1 -8.50 -12.82 30.66
C GLN A 1 -8.25 -12.90 29.15
N ASN A 2 -7.59 -11.90 28.51
CA ASN A 2 -7.40 -11.87 27.05
C ASN A 2 -6.18 -12.69 26.57
N MET A 3 -5.18 -12.94 27.40
CA MET A 3 -3.94 -13.59 26.98
C MET A 3 -4.10 -15.11 26.76
N LEU A 4 -4.82 -15.79 27.64
CA LEU A 4 -5.14 -17.22 27.50
C LEU A 4 -6.11 -17.48 26.34
N GLY A 5 -7.13 -16.66 26.15
CA GLY A 5 -8.07 -16.77 25.05
C GLY A 5 -7.44 -16.50 23.67
N ASN A 6 -6.38 -15.69 23.63
CA ASN A 6 -5.61 -15.43 22.40
C ASN A 6 -4.69 -16.61 22.06
N MET A 7 -4.12 -17.31 23.04
CA MET A 7 -3.29 -18.50 22.83
C MET A 7 -4.12 -19.72 22.41
N GLU A 8 -5.33 -19.88 22.92
CA GLU A 8 -6.22 -20.98 22.53
C GLU A 8 -6.72 -20.87 21.08
N ARG A 9 -6.99 -19.65 20.60
CA ARG A 9 -7.48 -19.39 19.23
C ARG A 9 -6.39 -19.39 18.16
N SER A 10 -5.13 -19.27 18.54
CA SER A 10 -3.99 -19.12 17.60
C SER A 10 -3.07 -20.34 17.55
N ASN A 11 -3.53 -21.53 17.97
CA ASN A 11 -2.72 -22.75 18.01
C ASN A 11 -1.34 -22.55 18.69
N GLY A 12 -1.33 -21.85 19.83
CA GLY A 12 -0.12 -21.65 20.64
C GLY A 12 0.79 -20.51 20.17
N LYS A 13 0.43 -19.78 19.12
CA LYS A 13 1.15 -18.55 18.74
C LYS A 13 0.55 -17.34 19.48
N LEU A 14 1.39 -16.49 20.06
CA LEU A 14 0.93 -15.26 20.72
C LEU A 14 0.42 -14.27 19.66
N ARG A 15 -0.87 -14.29 19.37
CA ARG A 15 -1.53 -13.33 18.49
C ARG A 15 -2.29 -12.34 19.36
N ILE A 16 -1.71 -11.17 19.53
CA ILE A 16 -2.41 -10.07 20.25
C ILE A 16 -3.47 -9.54 19.26
N LYS A 17 -4.75 -9.75 19.57
CA LYS A 17 -5.85 -9.16 18.81
C LYS A 17 -5.88 -7.66 19.09
N MET A 18 -5.27 -6.87 18.19
CA MET A 18 -5.21 -5.41 18.30
C MET A 18 -6.41 -4.72 17.66
N VAL A 19 -7.16 -5.44 16.81
CA VAL A 19 -8.33 -4.94 16.08
C VAL A 19 -9.43 -6.00 16.08
N ASP A 20 -10.66 -5.56 15.96
CA ASP A 20 -11.78 -6.44 15.66
C ASP A 20 -11.82 -6.70 14.15
N GLU A 21 -11.53 -7.94 13.74
CA GLU A 21 -11.46 -8.33 12.33
C GLU A 21 -12.83 -8.28 11.65
N ASP A 22 -13.91 -8.33 12.44
CA ASP A 22 -15.31 -8.34 11.97
C ASP A 22 -15.94 -6.93 12.05
N ALA A 23 -15.18 -5.90 12.45
CA ALA A 23 -15.69 -4.55 12.66
C ALA A 23 -16.06 -3.81 11.37
N PHE A 24 -15.54 -4.25 10.21
CA PHE A 24 -15.72 -3.56 8.94
C PHE A 24 -16.02 -4.53 7.80
N THR A 25 -17.03 -4.19 7.00
CA THR A 25 -17.37 -4.88 5.76
C THR A 25 -16.82 -4.12 4.57
N LEU A 26 -16.03 -4.80 3.72
CA LEU A 26 -15.47 -4.21 2.51
C LEU A 26 -16.59 -3.82 1.53
N GLY A 27 -16.56 -2.59 1.06
CA GLY A 27 -17.57 -2.03 0.16
C GLY A 27 -18.77 -1.40 0.87
N GLU A 28 -18.91 -1.60 2.20
CA GLU A 28 -19.97 -1.02 3.03
C GLU A 28 -19.40 0.01 4.02
N ASP A 29 -18.45 -0.42 4.84
CA ASP A 29 -17.83 0.41 5.86
C ASP A 29 -16.50 1.03 5.40
N ILE A 30 -15.75 0.27 4.59
CA ILE A 30 -14.46 0.68 4.00
C ILE A 30 -14.45 0.41 2.50
N ALA A 31 -13.60 1.12 1.75
CA ALA A 31 -13.53 1.03 0.28
C ALA A 31 -14.89 1.31 -0.39
N THR A 32 -15.58 2.34 0.07
CA THR A 32 -16.97 2.63 -0.34
C THR A 32 -17.07 3.43 -1.62
N THR A 33 -15.96 3.95 -2.16
CA THR A 33 -15.98 4.69 -3.42
C THR A 33 -16.28 3.73 -4.58
N PRO A 34 -17.37 3.95 -5.35
CA PRO A 34 -17.76 3.02 -6.41
C PRO A 34 -16.71 2.92 -7.51
N GLY A 35 -16.32 1.71 -7.87
CA GLY A 35 -15.35 1.43 -8.92
C GLY A 35 -15.60 0.10 -9.62
N LYS A 36 -14.91 -0.12 -10.74
CA LYS A 36 -14.95 -1.38 -11.49
C LYS A 36 -13.54 -1.77 -11.91
N VAL A 37 -13.25 -3.06 -11.87
CA VAL A 37 -12.04 -3.61 -12.48
C VAL A 37 -12.18 -3.50 -14.00
N VAL A 38 -11.24 -2.80 -14.64
CA VAL A 38 -11.23 -2.57 -16.10
C VAL A 38 -10.10 -3.33 -16.80
N TYR A 39 -9.12 -3.81 -16.04
CA TYR A 39 -8.03 -4.66 -16.53
C TYR A 39 -7.57 -5.60 -15.41
N GLN A 40 -7.10 -6.78 -15.79
CA GLN A 40 -6.51 -7.75 -14.87
C GLN A 40 -5.43 -8.57 -15.58
N ASN A 41 -4.35 -8.85 -14.86
CA ASN A 41 -3.37 -9.89 -15.17
C ASN A 41 -3.06 -10.69 -13.89
N ASP A 42 -2.02 -11.53 -13.90
CA ASP A 42 -1.67 -12.37 -12.74
C ASP A 42 -1.15 -11.57 -11.53
N LEU A 43 -0.73 -10.33 -11.73
CA LEU A 43 -0.11 -9.49 -10.69
C LEU A 43 -1.01 -8.37 -10.19
N ILE A 44 -1.84 -7.79 -11.06
CA ILE A 44 -2.68 -6.64 -10.73
C ILE A 44 -4.11 -6.74 -11.23
N GLN A 45 -5.01 -6.04 -10.54
CA GLN A 45 -6.25 -5.51 -11.09
C GLN A 45 -6.16 -3.99 -11.17
N LEU A 46 -6.62 -3.41 -12.27
CA LEU A 46 -6.76 -1.97 -12.42
C LEU A 46 -8.21 -1.58 -12.19
N ILE A 47 -8.45 -0.77 -11.16
CA ILE A 47 -9.78 -0.33 -10.78
C ILE A 47 -9.98 1.10 -11.28
N GLN A 48 -11.02 1.32 -12.08
CA GLN A 48 -11.51 2.65 -12.45
C GLN A 48 -12.65 3.05 -11.54
N PHE A 49 -12.56 4.22 -10.92
CA PHE A 49 -13.60 4.75 -10.06
C PHE A 49 -14.65 5.55 -10.86
N ALA A 50 -15.91 5.42 -10.43
CA ALA A 50 -17.03 6.08 -11.09
C ALA A 50 -16.95 7.61 -10.90
N PRO A 51 -17.12 8.41 -11.97
CA PRO A 51 -17.09 9.87 -11.86
C PRO A 51 -18.31 10.36 -11.07
N THR A 52 -18.11 11.35 -10.21
CA THR A 52 -19.17 12.06 -9.48
C THR A 52 -19.52 13.40 -10.12
N THR A 53 -18.70 13.88 -11.03
CA THR A 53 -18.86 15.16 -11.74
C THR A 53 -19.35 14.97 -13.16
N LYS A 54 -20.07 15.96 -13.71
CA LYS A 54 -20.58 15.93 -15.10
C LYS A 54 -19.47 16.02 -16.16
N LYS A 55 -18.32 16.57 -15.79
CA LYS A 55 -17.14 16.71 -16.63
C LYS A 55 -15.92 16.29 -15.83
N VAL A 56 -14.98 15.64 -16.47
CA VAL A 56 -13.72 15.20 -15.88
C VAL A 56 -12.54 15.85 -16.59
N TYR A 57 -11.42 15.94 -15.91
CA TYR A 57 -10.17 16.37 -16.55
C TYR A 57 -9.76 15.36 -17.63
N ARG A 58 -9.16 15.88 -18.70
CA ARG A 58 -8.75 15.07 -19.83
C ARG A 58 -7.73 14.00 -19.45
N ARG A 59 -6.69 14.38 -18.66
CA ARG A 59 -5.66 13.45 -18.22
C ARG A 59 -6.16 12.59 -17.07
N PRO A 60 -6.17 11.25 -17.22
CA PRO A 60 -6.47 10.35 -16.14
C PRO A 60 -5.41 10.45 -15.02
N LEU A 61 -5.80 10.04 -13.82
CA LEU A 61 -4.95 9.95 -12.64
C LEU A 61 -4.77 8.48 -12.27
N LEU A 62 -3.54 7.98 -12.39
CA LEU A 62 -3.15 6.64 -11.96
C LEU A 62 -2.56 6.71 -10.56
N ILE A 63 -3.13 5.95 -9.61
CA ILE A 63 -2.63 5.84 -8.24
C ILE A 63 -2.05 4.45 -8.03
N MET A 64 -0.82 4.40 -7.53
CA MET A 64 -0.09 3.17 -7.22
C MET A 64 0.17 3.09 -5.72
N PRO A 65 -0.66 2.36 -4.96
CA PRO A 65 -0.36 2.03 -3.58
C PRO A 65 0.75 0.97 -3.51
N PRO A 66 1.38 0.78 -2.33
CA PRO A 66 2.36 -0.27 -2.16
C PRO A 66 1.73 -1.66 -2.26
N TRP A 67 2.46 -2.63 -2.82
CA TRP A 67 2.00 -4.03 -2.93
C TRP A 67 1.85 -4.75 -1.59
N ILE A 68 2.41 -4.21 -0.50
CA ILE A 68 2.23 -4.70 0.86
C ILE A 68 0.91 -4.27 1.51
N ASN A 69 0.17 -3.33 0.90
CA ASN A 69 -1.10 -2.83 1.39
C ASN A 69 -2.25 -3.18 0.45
N LYS A 70 -3.46 -3.13 0.99
CA LYS A 70 -4.66 -3.24 0.16
C LYS A 70 -4.86 -1.97 -0.67
N TYR A 71 -5.46 -2.09 -1.86
CA TYR A 71 -5.72 -0.97 -2.77
C TYR A 71 -6.47 0.19 -2.09
N TYR A 72 -7.31 -0.13 -1.11
CA TYR A 72 -8.17 0.82 -0.40
C TYR A 72 -7.48 1.53 0.77
N ILE A 73 -6.14 1.44 0.91
CA ILE A 73 -5.41 2.19 1.95
C ILE A 73 -5.67 3.70 1.85
N LEU A 74 -6.00 4.20 0.67
CA LEU A 74 -6.36 5.59 0.40
C LEU A 74 -7.90 5.80 0.26
N ASP A 75 -8.72 4.78 0.61
CA ASP A 75 -10.17 4.79 0.55
C ASP A 75 -10.80 4.07 1.75
N LEU A 76 -10.36 4.41 2.96
CA LEU A 76 -10.79 3.71 4.17
C LEU A 76 -12.22 4.09 4.57
N ARG A 77 -12.56 5.38 4.59
CA ARG A 77 -13.90 5.90 4.90
C ARG A 77 -14.22 7.09 4.01
N SER A 78 -15.51 7.35 3.81
CA SER A 78 -15.96 8.44 2.94
C SER A 78 -15.40 9.81 3.34
N GLU A 79 -15.25 10.07 4.65
CA GLU A 79 -14.80 11.34 5.19
C GLU A 79 -13.29 11.58 5.03
N ASN A 80 -12.50 10.53 4.89
CA ASN A 80 -11.06 10.60 4.74
C ASN A 80 -10.52 9.74 3.59
N SER A 81 -11.32 9.58 2.53
CA SER A 81 -10.91 8.94 1.29
C SER A 81 -10.24 9.94 0.35
N PHE A 82 -8.96 9.71 0.07
CA PHE A 82 -8.24 10.47 -0.96
C PHE A 82 -8.77 10.15 -2.37
N ILE A 83 -9.14 8.89 -2.61
CA ILE A 83 -9.70 8.43 -3.89
C ILE A 83 -11.02 9.16 -4.17
N ARG A 84 -11.94 9.17 -3.21
CA ARG A 84 -13.21 9.88 -3.33
C ARG A 84 -13.00 11.36 -3.55
N TRP A 85 -12.13 11.98 -2.77
CA TRP A 85 -11.80 13.40 -2.95
C TRP A 85 -11.31 13.66 -4.37
N ALA A 86 -10.39 12.87 -4.92
CA ALA A 86 -9.87 13.07 -6.27
C ALA A 86 -10.97 12.92 -7.34
N VAL A 87 -11.86 11.93 -7.19
CA VAL A 87 -13.02 11.76 -8.07
C VAL A 87 -13.97 12.98 -7.98
N ASP A 88 -14.23 13.47 -6.78
CA ASP A 88 -15.09 14.65 -6.54
C ASP A 88 -14.48 15.95 -7.09
N GLN A 89 -13.15 16.02 -7.24
CA GLN A 89 -12.44 17.10 -7.93
C GLN A 89 -12.49 16.96 -9.47
N GLY A 90 -13.10 15.93 -10.01
CA GLY A 90 -13.25 15.73 -11.45
C GLY A 90 -12.10 14.96 -12.11
N HIS A 91 -11.30 14.23 -11.36
CA HIS A 91 -10.32 13.32 -11.94
C HIS A 91 -10.96 11.99 -12.34
N THR A 92 -10.55 11.44 -13.50
CA THR A 92 -10.79 10.04 -13.82
C THR A 92 -9.72 9.22 -13.11
N VAL A 93 -10.08 8.58 -12.00
CA VAL A 93 -9.13 7.91 -11.10
C VAL A 93 -9.04 6.43 -11.41
N TYR A 94 -7.81 5.95 -11.54
CA TYR A 94 -7.45 4.55 -11.64
C TYR A 94 -6.53 4.18 -10.48
N VAL A 95 -6.76 3.01 -9.89
CA VAL A 95 -5.92 2.49 -8.79
C VAL A 95 -5.45 1.08 -9.12
N VAL A 96 -4.16 0.85 -8.91
CA VAL A 96 -3.59 -0.50 -8.98
C VAL A 96 -3.93 -1.26 -7.71
N SER A 97 -4.58 -2.40 -7.85
CA SER A 97 -4.77 -3.40 -6.79
C SER A 97 -3.83 -4.56 -7.04
N TRP A 98 -2.84 -4.72 -6.16
CA TRP A 98 -1.88 -5.81 -6.24
C TRP A 98 -2.47 -7.11 -5.74
N VAL A 99 -2.13 -8.22 -6.37
CA VAL A 99 -2.46 -9.56 -5.88
C VAL A 99 -1.74 -9.82 -4.55
N ASN A 100 -2.36 -10.60 -3.67
CA ASN A 100 -1.62 -11.08 -2.50
C ASN A 100 -0.63 -12.16 -2.97
N PRO A 101 0.67 -12.03 -2.63
CA PRO A 101 1.66 -12.98 -3.08
C PRO A 101 1.39 -14.38 -2.53
N ASP A 102 1.63 -15.36 -3.38
CA ASP A 102 1.66 -16.77 -3.07
C ASP A 102 2.83 -17.45 -3.81
N GLU A 103 2.90 -18.76 -3.75
CA GLU A 103 3.97 -19.54 -4.39
C GLU A 103 4.06 -19.37 -5.91
N THR A 104 2.98 -18.96 -6.57
CA THR A 104 2.98 -18.74 -8.04
C THR A 104 3.79 -17.52 -8.45
N LEU A 105 4.03 -16.60 -7.51
CA LEU A 105 4.81 -15.38 -7.73
C LEU A 105 6.28 -15.50 -7.26
N ALA A 106 6.73 -16.70 -6.87
CA ALA A 106 8.07 -16.90 -6.30
C ALA A 106 9.21 -16.42 -7.21
N GLU A 107 9.03 -16.55 -8.53
CA GLU A 107 10.02 -16.15 -9.52
C GLU A 107 9.82 -14.72 -10.06
N MET A 108 8.82 -13.98 -9.55
CA MET A 108 8.54 -12.60 -9.97
C MET A 108 9.60 -11.64 -9.44
N SER A 109 10.30 -11.01 -10.36
CA SER A 109 11.32 -9.99 -10.07
C SER A 109 10.69 -8.60 -9.86
N PHE A 110 11.48 -7.66 -9.37
CA PHE A 110 11.07 -6.25 -9.29
C PHE A 110 10.80 -5.66 -10.69
N GLU A 111 11.53 -6.11 -11.72
CA GLU A 111 11.28 -5.73 -13.12
C GLU A 111 9.90 -6.22 -13.58
N ASP A 112 9.50 -7.44 -13.22
CA ASP A 112 8.17 -7.96 -13.52
C ASP A 112 7.07 -7.12 -12.87
N TYR A 113 7.26 -6.73 -11.60
CA TYR A 113 6.33 -5.81 -10.92
C TYR A 113 6.22 -4.47 -11.63
N MET A 114 7.32 -3.91 -12.13
CA MET A 114 7.33 -2.66 -12.89
C MET A 114 6.62 -2.81 -14.25
N LEU A 115 6.90 -3.86 -14.99
CA LEU A 115 6.37 -4.06 -16.34
C LEU A 115 4.91 -4.51 -16.30
N GLN A 116 4.56 -5.48 -15.45
CA GLN A 116 3.20 -6.01 -15.37
C GLN A 116 2.27 -5.15 -14.50
N GLY A 117 2.81 -4.32 -13.63
CA GLY A 117 2.06 -3.35 -12.83
C GLY A 117 1.88 -2.01 -13.55
N PRO A 118 2.70 -0.99 -13.25
CA PRO A 118 2.54 0.37 -13.79
C PRO A 118 2.48 0.41 -15.32
N HIS A 119 3.35 -0.32 -16.00
CA HIS A 119 3.45 -0.24 -17.46
C HIS A 119 2.20 -0.82 -18.15
N CYS A 120 1.67 -1.96 -17.66
CA CYS A 120 0.40 -2.51 -18.13
C CYS A 120 -0.79 -1.62 -17.75
N ALA A 121 -0.77 -0.99 -16.57
CA ALA A 121 -1.81 -0.04 -16.17
C ALA A 121 -1.87 1.17 -17.13
N LEU A 122 -0.71 1.75 -17.48
CA LEU A 122 -0.63 2.86 -18.44
C LEU A 122 -1.21 2.46 -19.81
N ALA A 123 -0.84 1.30 -20.33
CA ALA A 123 -1.35 0.81 -21.62
C ALA A 123 -2.87 0.58 -21.57
N SER A 124 -3.37 0.03 -20.47
CA SER A 124 -4.80 -0.23 -20.28
C SER A 124 -5.62 1.05 -20.19
N ILE A 125 -5.09 2.08 -19.50
CA ILE A 125 -5.75 3.40 -19.42
C ILE A 125 -5.79 4.05 -20.81
N GLU A 126 -4.69 4.03 -21.55
CA GLU A 126 -4.63 4.57 -22.91
C GLU A 126 -5.65 3.86 -23.83
N GLN A 127 -5.73 2.53 -23.75
CA GLN A 127 -6.70 1.75 -24.51
C GLN A 127 -8.16 2.08 -24.12
N ALA A 128 -8.44 2.24 -22.85
CA ALA A 128 -9.80 2.48 -22.35
C ALA A 128 -10.29 3.91 -22.61
N THR A 129 -9.40 4.89 -22.58
CA THR A 129 -9.76 6.32 -22.66
C THR A 129 -9.41 6.98 -23.98
N GLY A 130 -8.51 6.42 -24.75
CA GLY A 130 -7.86 7.06 -25.90
C GLY A 130 -6.87 8.17 -25.51
N GLU A 131 -6.63 8.38 -24.20
CA GLU A 131 -5.77 9.42 -23.70
C GLU A 131 -4.40 8.87 -23.35
N ARG A 132 -3.38 9.34 -24.05
CA ARG A 132 -1.99 8.90 -23.87
C ARG A 132 -1.32 9.55 -22.67
N GLU A 133 -1.72 10.81 -22.34
CA GLU A 133 -1.12 11.58 -21.27
C GLU A 133 -1.79 11.28 -19.92
N ILE A 134 -1.02 10.82 -18.94
CA ILE A 134 -1.49 10.36 -17.64
C ILE A 134 -0.71 11.08 -16.54
N ASN A 135 -1.41 11.46 -15.45
CA ASN A 135 -0.77 11.88 -14.21
C ASN A 135 -0.68 10.68 -13.27
N ALA A 136 0.41 10.56 -12.53
CA ALA A 136 0.64 9.43 -11.63
C ALA A 136 0.88 9.88 -10.19
N ILE A 137 0.36 9.11 -9.25
CA ILE A 137 0.65 9.23 -7.83
C ILE A 137 1.16 7.89 -7.33
N GLY A 138 2.32 7.90 -6.66
CA GLY A 138 2.80 6.76 -5.92
C GLY A 138 2.65 6.99 -4.41
N TYR A 139 2.38 5.95 -3.66
CA TYR A 139 2.33 5.97 -2.21
C TYR A 139 3.27 4.92 -1.62
N CYS A 140 4.21 5.33 -0.78
CA CYS A 140 5.21 4.47 -0.12
C CYS A 140 6.01 3.66 -1.17
N LEU A 141 6.04 2.32 -1.10
CA LEU A 141 6.68 1.45 -2.11
C LEU A 141 6.06 1.60 -3.50
N GLY A 142 4.79 1.98 -3.60
CA GLY A 142 4.17 2.36 -4.88
C GLY A 142 4.83 3.58 -5.52
N SER A 143 5.40 4.47 -4.71
CA SER A 143 6.23 5.58 -5.20
C SER A 143 7.61 5.11 -5.65
N THR A 144 8.21 4.16 -4.95
CA THR A 144 9.50 3.58 -5.32
C THR A 144 9.42 2.92 -6.70
N ILE A 145 8.37 2.13 -6.93
CA ILE A 145 8.16 1.50 -8.24
C ILE A 145 7.80 2.53 -9.32
N LEU A 146 7.07 3.61 -8.98
CA LEU A 146 6.81 4.72 -9.90
C LEU A 146 8.11 5.40 -10.34
N ALA A 147 9.03 5.67 -9.42
CA ALA A 147 10.32 6.28 -9.72
C ALA A 147 11.15 5.40 -10.67
N SER A 148 11.20 4.09 -10.39
CA SER A 148 11.86 3.10 -11.26
C SER A 148 11.20 3.02 -12.63
N THR A 149 9.87 3.04 -12.68
CA THR A 149 9.10 3.07 -13.93
C THR A 149 9.43 4.31 -14.78
N LEU A 150 9.50 5.48 -14.15
CA LEU A 150 9.86 6.72 -14.86
C LEU A 150 11.28 6.69 -15.42
N THR A 151 12.22 6.11 -14.67
CA THR A 151 13.61 5.94 -15.15
C THR A 151 13.65 5.02 -16.36
N TYR A 152 12.94 3.88 -16.30
CA TYR A 152 12.81 2.94 -17.42
C TYR A 152 12.14 3.60 -18.63
N MET A 153 11.03 4.32 -18.41
CA MET A 153 10.30 5.04 -19.47
C MET A 153 11.17 6.10 -20.14
N ALA A 154 11.99 6.85 -19.37
CA ALA A 154 12.91 7.84 -19.91
C ALA A 154 13.93 7.19 -20.86
N GLU A 155 14.50 6.05 -20.49
CA GLU A 155 15.41 5.29 -21.35
C GLU A 155 14.73 4.79 -22.65
N LYS A 156 13.44 4.49 -22.57
CA LYS A 156 12.62 4.04 -23.70
C LYS A 156 11.97 5.18 -24.51
N TYR A 157 12.24 6.43 -24.16
CA TYR A 157 11.59 7.62 -24.75
C TYR A 157 10.06 7.58 -24.61
N ASP A 158 9.54 6.95 -23.56
CA ASP A 158 8.12 6.91 -23.23
C ASP A 158 7.75 8.07 -22.30
N ASP A 159 6.98 9.03 -22.81
CA ASP A 159 6.62 10.28 -22.12
C ASP A 159 5.16 10.31 -21.65
N ARG A 160 4.49 9.16 -21.54
CA ARG A 160 3.07 9.07 -21.17
C ARG A 160 2.76 9.68 -19.81
N ILE A 161 3.64 9.55 -18.81
CA ILE A 161 3.46 10.19 -17.51
C ILE A 161 3.91 11.65 -17.59
N LYS A 162 2.97 12.58 -17.39
CA LYS A 162 3.22 14.03 -17.47
C LYS A 162 3.49 14.68 -16.10
N SER A 163 2.99 14.08 -15.04
CA SER A 163 3.34 14.47 -13.68
C SER A 163 3.41 13.26 -12.78
N ALA A 164 4.34 13.29 -11.83
CA ALA A 164 4.47 12.28 -10.80
C ALA A 164 4.41 12.96 -9.43
N THR A 165 3.53 12.48 -8.57
CA THR A 165 3.42 12.91 -7.18
C THR A 165 3.80 11.77 -6.27
N TYR A 166 4.62 12.05 -5.28
CA TYR A 166 5.17 11.05 -4.36
C TYR A 166 4.68 11.31 -2.95
N PHE A 167 3.99 10.33 -2.35
CA PHE A 167 3.54 10.37 -0.97
C PHE A 167 4.37 9.41 -0.13
N VAL A 168 5.02 9.94 0.92
CA VAL A 168 5.79 9.15 1.90
C VAL A 168 6.76 8.19 1.20
N THR A 169 7.64 8.75 0.37
CA THR A 169 8.48 7.99 -0.57
C THR A 169 9.89 7.84 -0.04
N MET A 170 10.43 6.63 -0.17
CA MET A 170 11.85 6.35 -0.02
C MET A 170 12.40 5.87 -1.36
N ILE A 171 13.40 6.54 -1.89
CA ILE A 171 14.10 6.19 -3.14
C ILE A 171 15.54 5.80 -2.82
N ASP A 172 16.17 6.48 -1.88
CA ASP A 172 17.46 6.14 -1.32
C ASP A 172 17.27 5.42 0.01
N PHE A 173 17.74 4.17 0.10
CA PHE A 173 17.59 3.30 1.27
C PHE A 173 18.86 3.28 2.15
N THR A 174 19.85 4.12 1.87
CA THR A 174 21.12 4.18 2.62
C THR A 174 20.90 4.46 4.10
N GLU A 175 19.91 5.32 4.41
CA GLU A 175 19.50 5.63 5.78
C GLU A 175 18.01 5.27 5.97
N ALA A 176 17.74 4.01 6.31
CA ALA A 176 16.39 3.49 6.45
C ALA A 176 15.69 3.92 7.76
N GLY A 177 16.32 4.80 8.58
CA GLY A 177 15.76 5.28 9.85
C GLY A 177 15.56 4.13 10.85
N GLU A 178 14.44 4.15 11.58
CA GLU A 178 14.12 3.15 12.58
C GLU A 178 13.97 1.73 12.00
N LEU A 179 13.66 1.60 10.72
CA LEU A 179 13.61 0.30 10.04
C LEU A 179 15.00 -0.37 10.01
N GLY A 180 16.09 0.39 10.09
CA GLY A 180 17.44 -0.15 10.16
C GLY A 180 17.68 -1.09 11.33
N VAL A 181 16.90 -0.98 12.42
CA VAL A 181 16.97 -1.90 13.57
C VAL A 181 16.58 -3.34 13.19
N PHE A 182 15.78 -3.51 12.13
CA PHE A 182 15.35 -4.82 11.63
C PHE A 182 16.18 -5.34 10.46
N ILE A 183 17.25 -4.62 10.08
CA ILE A 183 18.11 -4.95 8.94
C ILE A 183 19.50 -5.28 9.47
N ASP A 184 19.62 -6.42 10.14
CA ASP A 184 20.90 -7.03 10.44
C ASP A 184 21.12 -8.31 9.61
N GLU A 185 22.37 -8.75 9.51
CA GLU A 185 22.76 -9.86 8.64
C GLU A 185 22.07 -11.18 9.04
N GLU A 186 21.89 -11.44 10.34
CA GLU A 186 21.24 -12.65 10.84
C GLU A 186 19.74 -12.66 10.49
N GLN A 187 19.07 -11.52 10.60
CA GLN A 187 17.66 -11.37 10.24
C GLN A 187 17.45 -11.51 8.73
N LEU A 188 18.34 -10.95 7.93
CA LEU A 188 18.30 -11.09 6.46
C LEU A 188 18.47 -12.54 6.04
N ILE A 189 19.48 -13.25 6.56
CA ILE A 189 19.70 -14.68 6.30
C ILE A 189 18.47 -15.50 6.69
N SER A 190 17.91 -15.26 7.89
CA SER A 190 16.71 -15.96 8.35
C SER A 190 15.49 -15.68 7.46
N LEU A 191 15.34 -14.46 6.95
CA LEU A 191 14.28 -14.08 6.03
C LEU A 191 14.47 -14.79 4.69
N GLU A 192 15.66 -14.75 4.13
CA GLU A 192 16.02 -15.43 2.87
C GLU A 192 15.76 -16.93 2.92
N GLU A 193 16.16 -17.61 4.01
CA GLU A 193 15.89 -19.02 4.20
C GLU A 193 14.39 -19.36 4.25
N ARG A 194 13.60 -18.51 4.89
CA ARG A 194 12.13 -18.68 4.95
C ARG A 194 11.49 -18.46 3.59
N MET A 195 11.90 -17.40 2.90
CA MET A 195 11.39 -17.08 1.56
C MET A 195 11.81 -18.13 0.54
N ALA A 196 13.04 -18.64 0.60
CA ALA A 196 13.51 -19.73 -0.27
C ALA A 196 12.69 -21.02 -0.14
N LYS A 197 12.14 -21.29 1.04
CA LYS A 197 11.29 -22.48 1.28
C LYS A 197 9.85 -22.29 0.79
N ARG A 198 9.32 -21.08 0.85
CA ARG A 198 7.92 -20.77 0.53
C ARG A 198 7.72 -20.10 -0.81
N GLY A 199 8.74 -19.40 -1.31
CA GLY A 199 8.68 -18.59 -2.51
C GLY A 199 8.16 -17.15 -2.29
N TYR A 200 7.65 -16.82 -1.10
CA TYR A 200 7.10 -15.49 -0.80
C TYR A 200 7.12 -15.16 0.70
N LEU A 201 6.95 -13.88 1.03
CA LEU A 201 6.77 -13.41 2.41
C LEU A 201 5.28 -13.32 2.75
N GLU A 202 4.86 -14.03 3.81
CA GLU A 202 3.47 -14.00 4.24
C GLU A 202 3.07 -12.63 4.83
N GLY A 203 1.86 -12.17 4.50
CA GLY A 203 1.35 -10.88 4.97
C GLY A 203 1.29 -10.74 6.50
N HIS A 204 1.13 -11.85 7.23
CA HIS A 204 1.11 -11.81 8.69
C HIS A 204 2.50 -11.52 9.30
N GLU A 205 3.59 -11.89 8.63
CA GLU A 205 4.96 -11.58 9.07
C GLU A 205 5.22 -10.07 8.93
N MET A 206 4.78 -9.48 7.82
CA MET A 206 4.80 -8.03 7.64
C MET A 206 3.94 -7.30 8.69
N ALA A 207 2.73 -7.79 8.93
CA ALA A 207 1.84 -7.21 9.95
C ALA A 207 2.46 -7.27 11.35
N THR A 208 3.17 -8.36 11.67
CA THR A 208 3.88 -8.51 12.95
C THR A 208 4.98 -7.47 13.11
N THR A 209 5.77 -7.22 12.06
CA THR A 209 6.82 -6.21 12.05
C THR A 209 6.25 -4.81 12.26
N PHE A 210 5.20 -4.44 11.53
CA PHE A 210 4.52 -3.15 11.71
C PHE A 210 3.89 -3.01 13.11
N ASN A 211 3.34 -4.08 13.68
CA ASN A 211 2.79 -4.06 15.03
C ASN A 211 3.88 -3.86 16.09
N MET A 212 5.08 -4.42 15.90
CA MET A 212 6.21 -4.21 16.80
C MET A 212 6.70 -2.75 16.76
N LEU A 213 6.79 -2.14 15.59
CA LEU A 213 7.12 -0.72 15.44
C LEU A 213 6.11 0.15 16.19
N ARG A 214 4.82 -0.09 15.98
CA ARG A 214 3.76 0.66 16.66
C ARG A 214 3.70 0.39 18.18
N ALA A 215 4.03 -0.81 18.64
CA ALA A 215 4.09 -1.13 20.07
C ALA A 215 5.21 -0.34 20.76
N ASN A 216 6.34 -0.10 20.11
CA ASN A 216 7.41 0.75 20.59
C ASN A 216 6.94 2.21 20.74
N ASP A 217 6.23 2.77 19.77
CA ASP A 217 5.65 4.11 19.86
C ASP A 217 4.68 4.23 21.02
N LEU A 218 3.79 3.26 21.21
CA LEU A 218 2.84 3.22 22.34
C LEU A 218 3.56 3.11 23.69
N THR A 219 4.62 2.31 23.77
CA THR A 219 5.41 2.13 24.98
C THR A 219 6.15 3.42 25.34
N LEU A 220 6.75 4.09 24.34
CA LEU A 220 7.42 5.38 24.53
C LEU A 220 6.45 6.48 24.96
N VAL A 221 5.25 6.54 24.38
CA VAL A 221 4.20 7.49 24.75
C VAL A 221 3.71 7.22 26.18
N LEU A 222 3.48 5.96 26.54
CA LEU A 222 3.06 5.59 27.92
C LEU A 222 4.16 5.85 28.94
N CYS A 223 5.43 5.55 28.64
CA CYS A 223 6.56 5.88 29.50
C CYS A 223 6.78 7.38 29.58
N GLY A 224 6.61 8.13 28.50
CA GLY A 224 6.72 9.59 28.50
C GLY A 224 5.59 10.28 29.27
N GLN A 225 4.41 9.68 29.36
CA GLN A 225 3.30 10.17 30.19
C GLN A 225 3.44 9.85 31.69
N GLN A 226 4.36 8.97 32.06
CA GLN A 226 4.66 8.67 33.46
C GLN A 226 5.74 9.55 34.10
N LEU A 227 6.28 10.55 33.40
CA LEU A 227 7.23 11.54 33.92
C LEU A 227 6.82 12.94 33.42
N PRO A 228 6.32 13.85 34.34
CA PRO A 228 6.32 13.91 35.79
C PRO A 228 4.90 13.99 36.39
N ILE A 229 4.78 13.52 37.59
CA ILE A 229 3.71 13.88 38.53
C ILE A 229 3.65 15.41 38.64
N GLY A 230 2.65 16.05 38.02
CA GLY A 230 2.46 17.48 38.28
C GLY A 230 1.68 18.31 37.24
N GLN A 231 1.30 17.81 36.08
CA GLN A 231 0.41 18.60 35.21
C GLN A 231 -0.62 17.72 34.50
N ARG A 232 -1.85 17.74 35.04
CA ARG A 232 -3.04 17.38 34.27
C ARG A 232 -3.25 18.48 33.21
N THR A 233 -2.98 18.24 31.97
CA THR A 233 -3.53 19.04 30.89
C THR A 233 -4.83 18.38 30.45
N GLY A 234 -5.90 19.17 30.58
CA GLY A 234 -7.22 18.76 30.16
C GLY A 234 -7.36 18.67 28.66
N SER A 235 -8.32 17.87 28.28
CA SER A 235 -9.15 17.86 27.06
C SER A 235 -8.54 18.34 25.74
N LEU A 236 -8.35 17.41 24.84
CA LEU A 236 -8.77 17.55 23.44
C LEU A 236 -9.55 16.30 23.03
#